data_becdc357f2b50f41a9dbb65d6bb04e95
#
_entry.id   becdc357f2b50f41a9dbb65d6bb04e95
#
_cell.length_a   1.000
_cell.length_b   1.000
_cell.length_c   1.000
_cell.angle_alpha   90.00
_cell.angle_beta   90.00
_cell.angle_gamma   90.00
#
_symmetry.space_group_name_H-M   'P 1'
#
loop_
_entity.id
_entity.type
_entity.pdbx_description
1 polymer ?
#
loop_
_entity_poly.entity_id
_entity_poly.type
_entity_poly.pdbx_seq_one_letter_code
_entity_poly.pdbx_strand_id
1 'polypeptide(L)'
;MLTEHNTVQEIYVRGAKKNSSAGLSATQLFSYATFSVQKRRNQWYLDSAEPIRIFYRLRESLSRLSLAMYFGELIRLSVREHQTPEENCFVMRLMLNTLHYLESGQRSEALLKPIFELRLMTELGMMPDLLMCRGCGVFLPKRLYFSVEKGCFFCTDCGAPDSPQEPLLLRAPVLQAMRHILFADYNRLFHFQLGAENLQMLGICTERFVQYHLSLKPKALTFYRSIVNPSAE
;
A
#
# COMPACT_ATOMS: atom_id res chain seq x y z
N MET A 1 -8.14 -12.21 -7.27
CA MET A 1 -9.14 -11.40 -6.55
C MET A 1 -8.79 -11.36 -5.08
N LEU A 2 -8.78 -10.19 -4.46
CA LEU A 2 -8.69 -10.06 -3.00
C LEU A 2 -10.09 -10.30 -2.40
N THR A 3 -10.19 -11.15 -1.40
CA THR A 3 -11.45 -11.46 -0.70
C THR A 3 -11.54 -10.71 0.63
N GLU A 4 -12.71 -10.64 1.24
CA GLU A 4 -12.89 -10.07 2.58
C GLU A 4 -12.16 -10.88 3.68
N HIS A 5 -11.84 -12.13 3.39
CA HIS A 5 -11.00 -12.96 4.25
C HIS A 5 -9.51 -12.80 3.90
N ASN A 6 -9.12 -11.79 3.14
CA ASN A 6 -7.78 -11.39 2.66
C ASN A 6 -6.96 -12.53 2.06
N THR A 7 -7.59 -13.41 1.43
CA THR A 7 -6.89 -14.32 0.57
C THR A 7 -6.92 -13.78 -0.86
N VAL A 8 -5.84 -13.95 -1.59
CA VAL A 8 -5.82 -13.70 -3.02
C VAL A 8 -6.21 -15.01 -3.71
N GLN A 9 -7.46 -15.07 -4.19
CA GLN A 9 -7.99 -16.25 -4.88
C GLN A 9 -7.97 -16.08 -6.39
N GLU A 10 -7.58 -17.14 -7.09
CA GLU A 10 -7.78 -17.24 -8.54
C GLU A 10 -9.16 -17.82 -8.82
N ILE A 11 -9.94 -17.11 -9.66
CA ILE A 11 -11.29 -17.52 -10.04
C ILE A 11 -11.35 -17.59 -11.55
N TYR A 12 -11.79 -18.72 -12.06
CA TYR A 12 -12.00 -18.93 -13.48
C TYR A 12 -13.37 -18.43 -13.93
N VAL A 13 -13.38 -17.53 -14.89
CA VAL A 13 -14.60 -16.98 -15.49
C VAL A 13 -14.87 -17.70 -16.82
N ARG A 14 -15.82 -18.63 -16.84
CA ARG A 14 -16.23 -19.33 -18.05
C ARG A 14 -17.19 -18.46 -18.87
N GLY A 15 -16.96 -18.35 -20.16
CA GLY A 15 -17.91 -17.71 -21.06
C GLY A 15 -18.05 -16.19 -20.85
N ALA A 16 -16.96 -15.48 -20.58
CA ALA A 16 -16.94 -14.03 -20.40
C ALA A 16 -17.71 -13.25 -21.49
N LYS A 17 -17.85 -13.84 -22.69
CA LYS A 17 -18.63 -13.27 -23.81
C LYS A 17 -20.16 -13.49 -23.67
N LYS A 18 -20.63 -14.35 -22.76
CA LYS A 18 -22.06 -14.67 -22.56
C LYS A 18 -22.64 -14.15 -21.24
N ASN A 19 -21.80 -13.56 -20.37
CA ASN A 19 -22.25 -13.01 -19.10
C ASN A 19 -23.07 -11.73 -19.33
N SER A 20 -24.05 -11.51 -18.45
CA SER A 20 -24.80 -10.25 -18.43
C SER A 20 -23.84 -9.06 -18.32
N SER A 21 -24.26 -7.90 -18.79
CA SER A 21 -23.47 -6.66 -18.70
C SER A 21 -22.99 -6.36 -17.26
N ALA A 22 -23.80 -6.71 -16.26
CA ALA A 22 -23.48 -6.58 -14.83
C ALA A 22 -22.34 -7.52 -14.39
N GLY A 23 -22.36 -8.78 -14.81
CA GLY A 23 -21.30 -9.74 -14.51
C GLY A 23 -19.96 -9.36 -15.15
N LEU A 24 -19.99 -8.81 -16.36
CA LEU A 24 -18.79 -8.28 -17.04
C LEU A 24 -18.20 -7.07 -16.32
N SER A 25 -19.03 -6.15 -15.82
CA SER A 25 -18.57 -4.97 -15.10
C SER A 25 -17.97 -5.31 -13.74
N ALA A 26 -18.53 -6.29 -13.04
CA ALA A 26 -18.02 -6.76 -11.75
C ALA A 26 -16.63 -7.42 -11.85
N THR A 27 -16.29 -8.01 -13.00
CA THR A 27 -14.98 -8.65 -13.22
C THR A 27 -13.90 -7.71 -13.76
N GLN A 28 -14.20 -6.43 -13.92
CA GLN A 28 -13.20 -5.45 -14.34
C GLN A 28 -12.17 -5.16 -13.24
N LEU A 29 -10.99 -4.75 -13.65
CA LEU A 29 -9.95 -4.34 -12.74
C LEU A 29 -10.44 -3.17 -11.84
N PHE A 30 -10.19 -3.28 -10.53
CA PHE A 30 -10.65 -2.35 -9.49
C PHE A 30 -12.18 -2.25 -9.39
N SER A 31 -12.86 -3.37 -9.55
CA SER A 31 -14.24 -3.52 -9.16
C SER A 31 -14.32 -4.12 -7.75
N TYR A 32 -15.17 -3.55 -6.92
CA TYR A 32 -15.62 -4.12 -5.66
C TYR A 32 -17.00 -4.73 -5.91
N ALA A 33 -17.13 -6.03 -5.69
CA ALA A 33 -18.32 -6.78 -6.06
C ALA A 33 -18.53 -7.98 -5.14
N THR A 34 -19.77 -8.45 -5.04
CA THR A 34 -20.10 -9.75 -4.47
C THR A 34 -19.96 -10.81 -5.55
N PHE A 35 -19.26 -11.89 -5.25
CA PHE A 35 -19.03 -13.01 -6.16
C PHE A 35 -19.60 -14.29 -5.57
N SER A 36 -20.47 -14.97 -6.32
CA SER A 36 -20.85 -16.35 -6.05
C SER A 36 -19.92 -17.27 -6.83
N VAL A 37 -19.28 -18.20 -6.12
CA VAL A 37 -18.26 -19.08 -6.71
C VAL A 37 -18.52 -20.54 -6.35
N GLN A 38 -18.23 -21.44 -7.27
CA GLN A 38 -18.31 -22.89 -7.07
C GLN A 38 -16.93 -23.51 -7.13
N LYS A 39 -16.58 -24.35 -6.14
CA LYS A 39 -15.36 -25.13 -6.16
C LYS A 39 -15.58 -26.41 -6.97
N ARG A 40 -14.76 -26.65 -8.01
CA ARG A 40 -14.75 -27.87 -8.83
C ARG A 40 -13.31 -28.34 -8.97
N ARG A 41 -13.01 -29.57 -8.58
CA ARG A 41 -11.66 -30.19 -8.72
C ARG A 41 -10.52 -29.29 -8.24
N ASN A 42 -10.61 -28.64 -7.13
CA ASN A 42 -9.58 -27.75 -6.60
C ASN A 42 -9.44 -26.37 -7.27
N GLN A 43 -10.37 -25.96 -8.13
CA GLN A 43 -10.43 -24.65 -8.77
C GLN A 43 -11.76 -23.95 -8.47
N TRP A 44 -11.71 -22.63 -8.35
CA TRP A 44 -12.90 -21.81 -8.14
C TRP A 44 -13.43 -21.29 -9.48
N TYR A 45 -14.70 -21.43 -9.72
CA TYR A 45 -15.38 -20.94 -10.91
C TYR A 45 -16.41 -19.91 -10.53
N LEU A 46 -16.43 -18.79 -11.28
CA LEU A 46 -17.46 -17.78 -11.12
C LEU A 46 -18.80 -18.29 -11.59
N ASP A 47 -19.81 -18.20 -10.72
CA ASP A 47 -21.21 -18.49 -11.03
C ASP A 47 -21.95 -17.19 -11.35
N SER A 48 -21.92 -16.21 -10.41
CA SER A 48 -22.48 -14.88 -10.60
C SER A 48 -21.63 -13.82 -9.94
N ALA A 49 -21.81 -12.57 -10.37
CA ALA A 49 -21.15 -11.41 -9.78
C ALA A 49 -22.08 -10.19 -9.81
N GLU A 50 -22.16 -9.49 -8.69
CA GLU A 50 -22.95 -8.28 -8.52
C GLU A 50 -22.02 -7.13 -8.12
N PRO A 51 -21.85 -6.07 -8.96
CA PRO A 51 -20.97 -4.96 -8.65
C PRO A 51 -21.58 -4.12 -7.51
N ILE A 52 -20.75 -3.84 -6.49
CA ILE A 52 -21.08 -2.90 -5.41
C ILE A 52 -20.54 -1.53 -5.78
N ARG A 53 -19.29 -1.46 -6.25
CA ARG A 53 -18.63 -0.24 -6.70
C ARG A 53 -17.58 -0.55 -7.76
N ILE A 54 -17.52 0.28 -8.79
CA ILE A 54 -16.48 0.24 -9.82
C ILE A 54 -15.73 1.56 -9.78
N PHE A 55 -14.41 1.50 -9.59
CA PHE A 55 -13.53 2.68 -9.58
C PHE A 55 -13.16 3.05 -11.02
N TYR A 56 -14.15 3.54 -11.76
CA TYR A 56 -14.05 3.73 -13.22
C TYR A 56 -13.10 4.86 -13.61
N ARG A 57 -13.13 5.97 -12.83
CA ARG A 57 -12.35 7.18 -13.12
C ARG A 57 -10.86 7.03 -12.92
N LEU A 58 -10.39 5.92 -12.32
CA LEU A 58 -8.96 5.61 -12.30
C LEU A 58 -8.37 5.47 -13.69
N ARG A 59 -9.19 5.07 -14.68
CA ARG A 59 -8.76 4.88 -16.09
C ARG A 59 -8.60 6.20 -16.83
N GLU A 60 -9.10 7.30 -16.30
CA GLU A 60 -8.97 8.64 -16.88
C GLU A 60 -7.56 9.21 -16.71
N SER A 61 -6.74 8.64 -15.82
CA SER A 61 -5.37 9.07 -15.55
C SER A 61 -4.43 7.85 -15.51
N LEU A 62 -3.43 7.87 -16.39
CA LEU A 62 -2.45 6.78 -16.46
C LEU A 62 -1.63 6.68 -15.17
N SER A 63 -1.28 7.80 -14.53
CA SER A 63 -0.56 7.80 -13.25
C SER A 63 -1.39 7.16 -12.12
N ARG A 64 -2.67 7.54 -11.99
CA ARG A 64 -3.57 6.96 -10.99
C ARG A 64 -3.78 5.47 -11.22
N LEU A 65 -4.00 5.07 -12.46
CA LEU A 65 -4.18 3.66 -12.81
C LEU A 65 -2.93 2.85 -12.48
N SER A 66 -1.75 3.33 -12.86
CA SER A 66 -0.48 2.64 -12.59
C SER A 66 -0.17 2.56 -11.10
N LEU A 67 -0.49 3.60 -10.33
CA LEU A 67 -0.35 3.58 -8.87
C LEU A 67 -1.31 2.58 -8.23
N ALA A 68 -2.56 2.52 -8.68
CA ALA A 68 -3.52 1.49 -8.22
C ALA A 68 -3.04 0.07 -8.56
N MET A 69 -2.47 -0.13 -9.75
CA MET A 69 -1.86 -1.42 -10.13
C MET A 69 -0.69 -1.79 -9.22
N TYR A 70 0.14 -0.83 -8.84
CA TYR A 70 1.22 -1.04 -7.88
C TYR A 70 0.68 -1.50 -6.51
N PHE A 71 -0.37 -0.88 -6.00
CA PHE A 71 -1.01 -1.32 -4.75
C PHE A 71 -1.55 -2.74 -4.85
N GLY A 72 -2.22 -3.06 -5.95
CA GLY A 72 -2.72 -4.41 -6.21
C GLY A 72 -1.59 -5.45 -6.33
N GLU A 73 -0.46 -5.08 -6.94
CA GLU A 73 0.72 -5.94 -7.04
C GLU A 73 1.35 -6.18 -5.67
N LEU A 74 1.48 -5.15 -4.83
CA LEU A 74 1.97 -5.30 -3.45
C LEU A 74 1.12 -6.27 -2.65
N ILE A 75 -0.20 -6.10 -2.66
CA ILE A 75 -1.12 -7.04 -1.97
C ILE A 75 -0.91 -8.46 -2.49
N ARG A 76 -0.93 -8.65 -3.80
CA ARG A 76 -0.79 -9.98 -4.41
C ARG A 76 0.50 -10.68 -4.04
N LEU A 77 1.59 -9.92 -3.86
CA LEU A 77 2.91 -10.47 -3.56
C LEU A 77 3.17 -10.65 -2.06
N SER A 78 2.47 -9.92 -1.19
CA SER A 78 2.72 -9.89 0.26
C SER A 78 1.67 -10.64 1.08
N VAL A 79 0.43 -10.70 0.62
CA VAL A 79 -0.66 -11.39 1.33
C VAL A 79 -0.56 -12.89 1.08
N ARG A 80 -0.33 -13.67 2.15
CA ARG A 80 -0.25 -15.12 2.10
C ARG A 80 -1.60 -15.76 2.42
N GLU A 81 -1.86 -16.96 1.90
CA GLU A 81 -3.14 -17.69 2.04
C GLU A 81 -3.54 -18.05 3.48
N HIS A 82 -2.65 -17.90 4.46
CA HIS A 82 -2.84 -18.39 5.83
C HIS A 82 -2.93 -17.30 6.91
N GLN A 83 -3.26 -16.09 6.55
CA GLN A 83 -3.52 -15.04 7.56
C GLN A 83 -4.90 -15.29 8.20
N THR A 84 -5.05 -14.97 9.48
CA THR A 84 -6.33 -15.16 10.17
C THR A 84 -7.42 -14.23 9.62
N PRO A 85 -8.68 -14.63 9.60
CA PRO A 85 -9.79 -13.82 9.04
C PRO A 85 -9.90 -12.42 9.66
N GLU A 86 -9.52 -12.25 10.92
CA GLU A 86 -9.64 -10.99 11.65
C GLU A 86 -8.59 -9.94 11.25
N GLU A 87 -7.36 -10.37 10.94
CA GLU A 87 -6.28 -9.48 10.48
C GLU A 87 -6.53 -8.94 9.08
N ASN A 88 -7.49 -9.46 8.41
CA ASN A 88 -7.62 -9.42 6.97
C ASN A 88 -8.61 -8.39 6.44
N CYS A 89 -9.59 -8.01 7.23
CA CYS A 89 -10.52 -6.95 6.89
C CYS A 89 -9.79 -5.60 6.66
N PHE A 90 -8.64 -5.41 7.27
CA PHE A 90 -7.87 -4.17 7.20
C PHE A 90 -7.23 -3.92 5.84
N VAL A 91 -6.66 -4.93 5.19
CA VAL A 91 -6.04 -4.78 3.86
C VAL A 91 -7.08 -4.41 2.81
N MET A 92 -8.25 -5.08 2.82
CA MET A 92 -9.37 -4.73 1.94
C MET A 92 -9.82 -3.29 2.18
N ARG A 93 -10.00 -2.90 3.44
CA ARG A 93 -10.41 -1.55 3.82
C ARG A 93 -9.37 -0.51 3.40
N LEU A 94 -8.08 -0.80 3.59
CA LEU A 94 -6.99 0.06 3.14
C LEU A 94 -7.05 0.25 1.63
N MET A 95 -7.19 -0.84 0.87
CA MET A 95 -7.27 -0.78 -0.59
C MET A 95 -8.46 0.04 -1.06
N LEU A 96 -9.67 -0.23 -0.56
CA LEU A 96 -10.89 0.46 -0.98
C LEU A 96 -10.83 1.96 -0.67
N ASN A 97 -10.36 2.35 0.52
CA ASN A 97 -10.21 3.75 0.90
C ASN A 97 -9.16 4.46 0.03
N THR A 98 -8.03 3.79 -0.23
CA THR A 98 -6.97 4.36 -1.09
C THR A 98 -7.46 4.55 -2.51
N LEU A 99 -8.17 3.57 -3.09
CA LEU A 99 -8.78 3.70 -4.42
C LEU A 99 -9.81 4.84 -4.46
N HIS A 100 -10.59 5.03 -3.39
CA HIS A 100 -11.55 6.14 -3.30
C HIS A 100 -10.87 7.50 -3.36
N TYR A 101 -9.82 7.72 -2.56
CA TYR A 101 -9.07 8.99 -2.58
C TYR A 101 -8.32 9.19 -3.90
N LEU A 102 -7.80 8.11 -4.47
CA LEU A 102 -7.09 8.15 -5.74
C LEU A 102 -8.03 8.50 -6.90
N GLU A 103 -9.22 7.89 -6.93
CA GLU A 103 -10.26 8.16 -7.93
C GLU A 103 -10.81 9.58 -7.82
N SER A 104 -11.12 10.03 -6.60
CA SER A 104 -11.69 11.36 -6.36
C SER A 104 -10.69 12.50 -6.54
N GLY A 105 -9.38 12.21 -6.48
CA GLY A 105 -8.33 13.23 -6.53
C GLY A 105 -8.27 14.12 -5.29
N GLN A 106 -8.99 13.79 -4.22
CA GLN A 106 -9.00 14.58 -2.97
C GLN A 106 -7.65 14.52 -2.24
N ARG A 107 -6.83 13.55 -2.53
CA ARG A 107 -5.47 13.39 -2.00
C ARG A 107 -4.49 13.17 -3.15
N SER A 108 -3.28 13.73 -3.03
CA SER A 108 -2.24 13.54 -4.04
C SER A 108 -1.71 12.12 -4.05
N GLU A 109 -1.31 11.64 -5.22
CA GLU A 109 -0.65 10.34 -5.39
C GLU A 109 0.60 10.23 -4.52
N ALA A 110 1.37 11.33 -4.42
CA ALA A 110 2.56 11.41 -3.58
C ALA A 110 2.27 11.19 -2.08
N LEU A 111 1.06 11.52 -1.60
CA LEU A 111 0.62 11.26 -0.23
C LEU A 111 0.05 9.85 -0.07
N LEU A 112 -0.76 9.40 -1.03
CA LEU A 112 -1.43 8.10 -0.97
C LEU A 112 -0.45 6.93 -1.00
N LYS A 113 0.62 7.07 -1.81
CA LYS A 113 1.65 6.02 -1.94
C LYS A 113 2.31 5.66 -0.61
N PRO A 114 2.95 6.58 0.12
CA PRO A 114 3.57 6.25 1.41
C PRO A 114 2.57 5.82 2.49
N ILE A 115 1.36 6.35 2.50
CA ILE A 115 0.30 5.89 3.41
C ILE A 115 0.01 4.41 3.16
N PHE A 116 -0.24 4.03 1.91
CA PHE A 116 -0.54 2.65 1.55
C PHE A 116 0.61 1.71 1.89
N GLU A 117 1.83 2.07 1.49
CA GLU A 117 3.04 1.28 1.71
C GLU A 117 3.27 0.98 3.20
N LEU A 118 3.33 2.02 4.02
CA LEU A 118 3.66 1.87 5.43
C LEU A 118 2.51 1.22 6.22
N ARG A 119 1.26 1.56 5.90
CA ARG A 119 0.10 0.95 6.54
C ARG A 119 -0.02 -0.54 6.17
N LEU A 120 0.20 -0.90 4.91
CA LEU A 120 0.23 -2.30 4.50
C LEU A 120 1.28 -3.10 5.30
N MET A 121 2.49 -2.55 5.47
CA MET A 121 3.54 -3.20 6.28
C MET A 121 3.09 -3.42 7.73
N THR A 122 2.36 -2.44 8.29
CA THR A 122 1.77 -2.57 9.64
C THR A 122 0.76 -3.72 9.71
N GLU A 123 -0.15 -3.79 8.75
CA GLU A 123 -1.17 -4.85 8.70
C GLU A 123 -0.58 -6.24 8.42
N LEU A 124 0.61 -6.30 7.84
CA LEU A 124 1.37 -7.54 7.63
C LEU A 124 2.25 -7.93 8.85
N GLY A 125 2.17 -7.17 9.95
CA GLY A 125 2.99 -7.41 11.15
C GLY A 125 4.45 -6.97 11.04
N MET A 126 4.80 -6.21 10.00
CA MET A 126 6.15 -5.67 9.75
C MET A 126 6.23 -4.18 10.07
N MET A 127 5.63 -3.77 11.18
CA MET A 127 5.61 -2.38 11.63
C MET A 127 7.01 -1.94 12.11
N PRO A 128 7.55 -0.79 11.63
CA PRO A 128 8.80 -0.27 12.17
C PRO A 128 8.62 0.29 13.59
N ASP A 129 9.66 0.15 14.42
CA ASP A 129 9.71 0.74 15.77
C ASP A 129 10.12 2.22 15.68
N LEU A 130 9.11 3.07 15.70
CA LEU A 130 9.28 4.52 15.60
C LEU A 130 8.93 5.24 16.91
N LEU A 131 8.78 4.52 18.03
CA LEU A 131 8.35 5.15 19.28
C LEU A 131 9.41 6.09 19.85
N MET A 132 10.66 5.63 19.91
CA MET A 132 11.77 6.41 20.47
C MET A 132 13.11 6.05 19.81
N CYS A 133 14.09 6.91 19.97
CA CYS A 133 15.45 6.63 19.52
C CYS A 133 15.99 5.33 20.14
N ARG A 134 16.48 4.43 19.32
CA ARG A 134 16.99 3.13 19.77
C ARG A 134 18.22 3.24 20.66
N GLY A 135 18.97 4.34 20.57
CA GLY A 135 20.19 4.56 21.37
C GLY A 135 19.91 5.23 22.72
N CYS A 136 19.18 6.34 22.76
CA CYS A 136 19.02 7.14 23.98
C CYS A 136 17.57 7.34 24.44
N GLY A 137 16.57 6.78 23.72
CA GLY A 137 15.17 6.90 24.12
C GLY A 137 14.49 8.24 23.83
N VAL A 138 15.18 9.21 23.17
CA VAL A 138 14.53 10.48 22.84
C VAL A 138 13.33 10.25 21.92
N PHE A 139 12.19 10.85 22.28
CA PHE A 139 10.93 10.65 21.58
C PHE A 139 10.86 11.41 20.25
N LEU A 140 11.21 12.70 20.26
CA LEU A 140 11.09 13.56 19.08
C LEU A 140 12.37 14.37 18.84
N PRO A 141 13.38 13.80 18.17
CA PRO A 141 14.57 14.54 17.78
C PRO A 141 14.27 15.47 16.60
N LYS A 142 15.03 16.58 16.46
CA LYS A 142 14.92 17.48 15.30
C LYS A 142 15.32 16.79 13.99
N ARG A 143 16.35 15.95 14.04
CA ARG A 143 16.88 15.14 12.94
C ARG A 143 17.20 13.74 13.44
N LEU A 144 17.08 12.76 12.55
CA LEU A 144 17.28 11.36 12.89
C LEU A 144 17.76 10.56 11.68
N TYR A 145 18.42 9.46 11.95
CA TYR A 145 18.78 8.44 10.98
C TYR A 145 17.78 7.29 11.06
N PHE A 146 17.02 7.05 10.02
CA PHE A 146 16.14 5.87 9.92
C PHE A 146 16.90 4.71 9.27
N SER A 147 17.02 3.61 10.01
CA SER A 147 17.56 2.37 9.48
C SER A 147 16.44 1.57 8.82
N VAL A 148 16.49 1.47 7.51
CA VAL A 148 15.55 0.66 6.71
C VAL A 148 15.62 -0.81 7.13
N GLU A 149 16.82 -1.34 7.29
CA GLU A 149 17.08 -2.72 7.67
C GLU A 149 16.52 -3.07 9.05
N LYS A 150 16.84 -2.22 10.05
CA LYS A 150 16.42 -2.47 11.44
C LYS A 150 14.98 -2.04 11.73
N GLY A 151 14.37 -1.30 10.82
CA GLY A 151 13.01 -0.75 11.02
C GLY A 151 12.90 0.18 12.24
N CYS A 152 13.97 0.90 12.60
CA CYS A 152 13.99 1.80 13.75
C CYS A 152 14.79 3.06 13.45
N PHE A 153 14.80 4.02 14.39
CA PHE A 153 15.58 5.23 14.20
C PHE A 153 16.58 5.51 15.32
N PHE A 154 17.60 6.31 15.00
CA PHE A 154 18.60 6.86 15.90
C PHE A 154 18.60 8.39 15.75
N CYS A 155 18.66 9.15 16.85
CA CYS A 155 18.84 10.59 16.75
C CYS A 155 20.25 10.95 16.28
N THR A 156 20.45 12.19 15.82
CA THR A 156 21.76 12.65 15.36
C THR A 156 22.84 12.62 16.45
N ASP A 157 22.43 12.76 17.72
CA ASP A 157 23.36 12.72 18.87
C ASP A 157 23.89 11.30 19.13
N CYS A 158 23.09 10.28 18.85
CA CYS A 158 23.52 8.87 18.88
C CYS A 158 24.31 8.45 17.64
N GLY A 159 24.27 9.27 16.59
CA GLY A 159 24.94 8.98 15.32
C GLY A 159 24.18 8.02 14.41
N ALA A 160 24.70 7.86 13.20
CA ALA A 160 24.17 6.90 12.24
C ALA A 160 24.48 5.46 12.71
N PRO A 161 23.51 4.53 12.62
CA PRO A 161 23.79 3.14 12.93
C PRO A 161 24.75 2.54 11.88
N ASP A 162 25.60 1.65 12.35
CA ASP A 162 26.36 0.79 11.44
C ASP A 162 25.41 -0.20 10.78
N SER A 163 25.31 -0.12 9.46
CA SER A 163 24.38 -0.89 8.65
C SER A 163 24.92 -1.02 7.22
N PRO A 164 24.78 -2.21 6.58
CA PRO A 164 25.12 -2.40 5.17
C PRO A 164 24.35 -1.47 4.24
N GLN A 165 23.17 -1.01 4.65
CA GLN A 165 22.39 -0.01 3.94
C GLN A 165 22.55 1.36 4.58
N GLU A 166 22.86 2.36 3.76
CA GLU A 166 22.96 3.74 4.20
C GLU A 166 21.63 4.20 4.84
N PRO A 167 21.65 4.62 6.13
CA PRO A 167 20.47 5.09 6.81
C PRO A 167 19.96 6.40 6.20
N LEU A 168 18.66 6.60 6.23
CA LEU A 168 18.05 7.82 5.70
C LEU A 168 18.04 8.91 6.75
N LEU A 169 18.62 10.08 6.43
CA LEU A 169 18.55 11.25 7.28
C LEU A 169 17.17 11.92 7.15
N LEU A 170 16.37 11.84 8.20
CA LEU A 170 15.02 12.37 8.24
C LEU A 170 14.91 13.56 9.20
N ARG A 171 13.87 14.37 9.00
CA ARG A 171 13.47 15.47 9.91
C ARG A 171 12.25 15.04 10.73
N ALA A 172 12.05 15.69 11.88
CA ALA A 172 10.92 15.44 12.78
C ALA A 172 9.53 15.35 12.09
N PRO A 173 9.17 16.22 11.12
CA PRO A 173 7.87 16.10 10.44
C PRO A 173 7.67 14.78 9.69
N VAL A 174 8.73 14.20 9.12
CA VAL A 174 8.66 12.89 8.45
C VAL A 174 8.41 11.79 9.48
N LEU A 175 9.12 11.80 10.60
CA LEU A 175 8.88 10.85 11.71
C LEU A 175 7.44 10.95 12.24
N GLN A 176 6.93 12.17 12.43
CA GLN A 176 5.55 12.38 12.88
C GLN A 176 4.54 11.86 11.86
N ALA A 177 4.77 12.07 10.56
CA ALA A 177 3.92 11.53 9.50
C ALA A 177 3.95 9.99 9.47
N MET A 178 5.13 9.38 9.62
CA MET A 178 5.24 7.92 9.72
C MET A 178 4.47 7.38 10.94
N ARG A 179 4.63 7.98 12.11
CA ARG A 179 3.85 7.62 13.32
C ARG A 179 2.35 7.78 13.11
N HIS A 180 1.93 8.87 12.48
CA HIS A 180 0.51 9.07 12.14
C HIS A 180 0.00 7.91 11.27
N ILE A 181 0.73 7.52 10.24
CA ILE A 181 0.34 6.40 9.36
C ILE A 181 0.25 5.08 10.14
N LEU A 182 1.17 4.83 11.08
CA LEU A 182 1.16 3.60 11.87
C LEU A 182 -0.02 3.51 12.84
N PHE A 183 -0.31 4.60 13.55
CA PHE A 183 -1.17 4.58 14.73
C PHE A 183 -2.53 5.25 14.56
N ALA A 184 -2.76 5.98 13.46
CA ALA A 184 -4.04 6.64 13.24
C ALA A 184 -5.15 5.63 12.94
N ASP A 185 -6.34 5.92 13.44
CA ASP A 185 -7.56 5.25 13.01
C ASP A 185 -7.80 5.48 11.51
N TYR A 186 -8.46 4.54 10.85
CA TYR A 186 -8.75 4.63 9.41
C TYR A 186 -9.48 5.93 9.01
N ASN A 187 -10.29 6.49 9.89
CA ASN A 187 -11.00 7.75 9.63
C ASN A 187 -10.05 8.96 9.60
N ARG A 188 -8.86 8.87 10.20
CA ARG A 188 -7.86 9.94 10.25
C ARG A 188 -6.63 9.66 9.40
N LEU A 189 -6.41 8.42 8.97
CA LEU A 189 -5.22 7.96 8.26
C LEU A 189 -4.84 8.86 7.08
N PHE A 190 -5.82 9.31 6.30
CA PHE A 190 -5.62 10.12 5.10
C PHE A 190 -5.73 11.64 5.35
N HIS A 191 -5.85 12.08 6.61
CA HIS A 191 -6.17 13.46 6.97
C HIS A 191 -5.00 14.18 7.63
N PHE A 192 -3.85 14.21 6.95
CA PHE A 192 -2.72 15.05 7.36
C PHE A 192 -2.10 15.75 6.13
N GLN A 193 -1.30 16.76 6.40
CA GLN A 193 -0.57 17.51 5.38
C GLN A 193 0.92 17.49 5.71
N LEU A 194 1.74 17.45 4.67
CA LEU A 194 3.18 17.46 4.77
C LEU A 194 3.75 18.32 3.64
N GLY A 195 4.73 19.17 3.94
CA GLY A 195 5.40 19.97 2.91
C GLY A 195 6.09 19.09 1.86
N ALA A 196 6.24 19.61 0.63
CA ALA A 196 6.67 18.83 -0.53
C ALA A 196 8.01 18.08 -0.32
N GLU A 197 9.01 18.73 0.27
CA GLU A 197 10.31 18.11 0.57
C GLU A 197 10.18 16.92 1.53
N ASN A 198 9.41 17.10 2.61
CA ASN A 198 9.20 16.05 3.59
C ASN A 198 8.32 14.92 3.03
N LEU A 199 7.37 15.24 2.14
CA LEU A 199 6.53 14.26 1.46
C LEU A 199 7.34 13.39 0.50
N GLN A 200 8.25 13.99 -0.25
CA GLN A 200 9.19 13.25 -1.09
C GLN A 200 10.08 12.31 -0.26
N MET A 201 10.61 12.82 0.86
CA MET A 201 11.45 12.01 1.76
C MET A 201 10.65 10.86 2.39
N LEU A 202 9.40 11.10 2.79
CA LEU A 202 8.48 10.07 3.28
C LEU A 202 8.30 8.98 2.21
N GLY A 203 8.04 9.36 0.96
CA GLY A 203 7.88 8.42 -0.15
C GLY A 203 9.12 7.57 -0.41
N ILE A 204 10.32 8.16 -0.34
CA ILE A 204 11.60 7.41 -0.46
C ILE A 204 11.76 6.43 0.70
N CYS A 205 11.45 6.88 1.91
CA CYS A 205 11.59 6.09 3.11
C CYS A 205 10.70 4.85 3.11
N THR A 206 9.40 5.03 2.84
CA THR A 206 8.43 3.94 2.84
C THR A 206 8.67 2.95 1.71
N GLU A 207 9.04 3.43 0.54
CA GLU A 207 9.36 2.59 -0.60
C GLU A 207 10.59 1.71 -0.35
N ARG A 208 11.70 2.29 0.17
CA ARG A 208 12.88 1.50 0.54
C ARG A 208 12.56 0.47 1.62
N PHE A 209 11.73 0.85 2.60
CA PHE A 209 11.30 -0.05 3.66
C PHE A 209 10.52 -1.25 3.11
N VAL A 210 9.52 -1.02 2.27
CA VAL A 210 8.74 -2.09 1.60
C VAL A 210 9.64 -2.99 0.77
N GLN A 211 10.49 -2.41 -0.09
CA GLN A 211 11.36 -3.20 -0.98
C GLN A 211 12.34 -4.07 -0.22
N TYR A 212 12.89 -3.57 0.88
CA TYR A 212 13.82 -4.33 1.71
C TYR A 212 13.12 -5.50 2.42
N HIS A 213 12.08 -5.21 3.18
CA HIS A 213 11.45 -6.22 4.05
C HIS A 213 10.64 -7.26 3.29
N LEU A 214 10.02 -6.89 2.18
CA LEU A 214 9.31 -7.84 1.32
C LEU A 214 10.23 -8.49 0.27
N SER A 215 11.47 -8.01 0.11
CA SER A 215 12.40 -8.46 -0.93
C SER A 215 11.77 -8.43 -2.34
N LEU A 216 10.93 -7.42 -2.60
CA LEU A 216 10.15 -7.31 -3.82
C LEU A 216 10.69 -6.20 -4.74
N LYS A 217 10.56 -6.44 -6.05
CA LYS A 217 10.76 -5.44 -7.11
C LYS A 217 9.49 -5.35 -7.97
N PRO A 218 8.44 -4.64 -7.50
CA PRO A 218 7.18 -4.57 -8.22
C PRO A 218 7.35 -3.91 -9.59
N LYS A 219 6.88 -4.58 -10.64
CA LYS A 219 6.97 -4.06 -12.01
C LYS A 219 6.10 -2.82 -12.22
N ALA A 220 4.93 -2.81 -11.57
CA ALA A 220 4.02 -1.67 -11.64
C ALA A 220 4.62 -0.39 -11.01
N LEU A 221 5.51 -0.51 -10.01
CA LEU A 221 6.21 0.64 -9.45
C LEU A 221 7.17 1.26 -10.46
N THR A 222 7.92 0.44 -11.20
CA THR A 222 8.83 0.93 -12.25
C THR A 222 8.04 1.67 -13.33
N PHE A 223 6.91 1.11 -13.74
CA PHE A 223 6.03 1.75 -14.70
C PHE A 223 5.43 3.06 -14.17
N TYR A 224 4.93 3.09 -12.93
CA TYR A 224 4.44 4.32 -12.30
C TYR A 224 5.51 5.42 -12.28
N ARG A 225 6.74 5.08 -11.91
CA ARG A 225 7.86 6.04 -11.88
C ARG A 225 8.16 6.63 -13.25
N SER A 226 8.17 5.83 -14.31
CA SER A 226 8.42 6.32 -15.68
C SER A 226 7.34 7.30 -16.15
N ILE A 227 6.12 7.23 -15.60
CA ILE A 227 5.05 8.18 -15.91
C ILE A 227 5.21 9.48 -15.13
N VAL A 228 5.52 9.38 -13.82
CA VAL A 228 5.57 10.56 -12.94
C VAL A 228 6.90 11.31 -13.07
N ASN A 229 7.99 10.61 -13.36
CA ASN A 229 9.34 11.16 -13.53
C ASN A 229 9.96 10.74 -14.87
N PRO A 230 9.47 11.24 -16.01
CA PRO A 230 9.95 10.80 -17.34
C PRO A 230 11.42 11.17 -17.65
N SER A 231 12.07 11.98 -16.78
CA SER A 231 13.44 12.46 -16.96
C SER A 231 14.49 11.70 -16.14
N ALA A 232 14.18 10.55 -15.56
CA ALA A 232 15.06 9.79 -14.67
C ALA A 232 15.71 8.55 -15.33
N GLU A 233 15.85 8.56 -16.68
CA GLU A 233 16.69 7.62 -17.43
C GLU A 233 18.06 8.22 -17.78
#